data_a260f38e4e39b07309c5239e9711c04a
#
_entry.id   a260f38e4e39b07309c5239e9711c04a
#
_cell.length_a   1.000
_cell.length_b   1.000
_cell.length_c   1.000
_cell.angle_alpha   90.00
_cell.angle_beta   90.00
_cell.angle_gamma   90.00
#
_symmetry.space_group_name_H-M   'P 1'
#
loop_
_entity.id
_entity.type
_entity.pdbx_description
1 polymer ?
#
loop_
_entity_poly.entity_id
_entity_poly.type
_entity_poly.pdbx_seq_one_letter_code
_entity_poly.pdbx_strand_id
1 'polypeptide(L)'
;GIGSRTSRLGYAYSDDGLHFNRMTVPVFYPADDNQKELEWPGGCEDPRVAVTEDGLYVMLYTQWNRKQARLAVATSRDLQIWEKYGPAFAKAYGGRFFDEFSKSASIVTKLVDGKQVIAKIDGKYWMYWGEKFVNVATSTDLINWEPMLDEKGDFLKVITPREGKFDSDLTECGPPAIMTDKGILLLYNGKNKSGAEGDTLYTANSYCAGQALFDAKDPTKLIDRLDKPFYIPESDFEKSGQYPAGTVFIEGLVFHNQKWYLYYGCA
;
A
#
# COMPACT_ATOMS: atom_id res chain seq x y z
N GLY A 1 7.18 10.68 27.11
CA GLY A 1 7.22 10.86 25.68
C GLY A 1 7.04 9.55 24.96
N ILE A 2 6.39 9.57 23.84
CA ILE A 2 6.27 8.45 22.93
C ILE A 2 7.69 8.13 22.43
N GLY A 3 8.11 6.87 22.51
CA GLY A 3 9.50 6.45 22.30
C GLY A 3 10.15 7.01 21.03
N SER A 4 11.45 7.22 21.05
CA SER A 4 12.22 7.50 19.85
C SER A 4 12.08 6.33 18.86
N ARG A 5 11.84 6.59 17.57
CA ARG A 5 11.64 5.60 16.53
C ARG A 5 10.32 4.80 16.64
N THR A 6 9.26 5.41 17.13
CA THR A 6 7.89 4.89 17.01
C THR A 6 7.20 5.63 15.89
N SER A 7 6.79 4.93 14.85
CA SER A 7 6.14 5.50 13.67
C SER A 7 4.75 6.00 13.99
N ARG A 8 4.38 7.16 13.41
CA ARG A 8 3.09 7.84 13.59
C ARG A 8 2.71 8.52 12.30
N LEU A 9 1.42 8.70 12.08
CA LEU A 9 0.92 9.39 10.90
C LEU A 9 0.56 10.83 11.25
N GLY A 10 1.15 11.76 10.50
CA GLY A 10 0.78 13.16 10.51
C GLY A 10 -0.34 13.45 9.52
N TYR A 11 -0.97 14.60 9.66
CA TYR A 11 -1.95 15.10 8.70
C TYR A 11 -1.47 16.39 8.08
N ALA A 12 -1.59 16.47 6.75
CA ALA A 12 -1.35 17.67 5.98
C ALA A 12 -2.44 17.83 4.92
N TYR A 13 -2.76 19.05 4.56
CA TYR A 13 -3.75 19.36 3.53
C TYR A 13 -3.23 20.42 2.56
N SER A 14 -3.76 20.43 1.35
CA SER A 14 -3.35 21.30 0.27
C SER A 14 -4.53 21.58 -0.67
N ASP A 15 -4.59 22.78 -1.22
CA ASP A 15 -5.56 23.16 -2.25
C ASP A 15 -5.04 22.93 -3.66
N ASP A 16 -3.72 22.88 -3.84
CA ASP A 16 -3.07 22.76 -5.15
C ASP A 16 -2.34 21.40 -5.37
N GLY A 17 -2.24 20.58 -4.32
CA GLY A 17 -1.53 19.29 -4.35
C GLY A 17 0.00 19.41 -4.26
N LEU A 18 0.56 20.61 -4.09
CA LEU A 18 2.01 20.85 -4.06
C LEU A 18 2.46 21.55 -2.78
N HIS A 19 1.69 22.50 -2.26
CA HIS A 19 2.00 23.24 -1.05
C HIS A 19 1.11 22.77 0.09
N PHE A 20 1.72 22.18 1.11
CA PHE A 20 0.99 21.52 2.19
C PHE A 20 1.07 22.28 3.51
N ASN A 21 -0.08 22.45 4.16
CA ASN A 21 -0.20 22.88 5.55
C ASN A 21 -0.22 21.65 6.45
N ARG A 22 0.74 21.54 7.37
CA ARG A 22 0.91 20.39 8.25
C ARG A 22 0.36 20.67 9.63
N MET A 23 -0.37 19.72 10.21
CA MET A 23 -0.67 19.74 11.64
C MET A 23 0.60 19.45 12.46
N THR A 24 0.69 20.08 13.62
CA THR A 24 1.87 19.97 14.51
C THR A 24 1.89 18.68 15.32
N VAL A 25 0.76 17.99 15.42
CA VAL A 25 0.61 16.74 16.18
C VAL A 25 0.20 15.60 15.25
N PRO A 26 0.63 14.37 15.50
CA PRO A 26 0.15 13.22 14.74
C PRO A 26 -1.33 12.97 15.02
N VAL A 27 -2.05 12.53 13.98
CA VAL A 27 -3.47 12.18 14.06
C VAL A 27 -3.69 10.69 14.28
N PHE A 28 -2.65 9.86 14.05
CA PHE A 28 -2.75 8.41 14.19
C PHE A 28 -1.43 7.84 14.76
N TYR A 29 -1.53 7.07 15.83
CA TYR A 29 -0.36 6.56 16.55
C TYR A 29 -0.76 5.40 17.48
N PRO A 30 0.20 4.63 18.04
CA PRO A 30 -0.08 3.67 19.10
C PRO A 30 -0.65 4.37 20.33
N ALA A 31 -1.97 4.40 20.43
CA ALA A 31 -2.70 5.00 21.53
C ALA A 31 -2.87 3.99 22.68
N ASP A 32 -3.44 4.44 23.81
CA ASP A 32 -3.81 3.55 24.91
C ASP A 32 -5.18 2.92 24.65
N ASP A 33 -5.21 2.06 23.62
CA ASP A 33 -6.37 1.34 23.12
C ASP A 33 -6.08 -0.15 23.01
N ASN A 34 -7.04 -0.93 22.53
CA ASN A 34 -6.95 -2.39 22.37
C ASN A 34 -5.98 -2.85 21.25
N GLN A 35 -5.43 -1.91 20.46
CA GLN A 35 -4.45 -2.19 19.41
C GLN A 35 -3.00 -1.93 19.86
N LYS A 36 -2.80 -1.36 21.04
CA LYS A 36 -1.50 -0.92 21.54
C LYS A 36 -0.42 -1.99 21.49
N GLU A 37 -0.74 -3.21 21.90
CA GLU A 37 0.24 -4.32 21.92
C GLU A 37 0.67 -4.76 20.53
N LEU A 38 -0.17 -4.54 19.52
CA LEU A 38 0.14 -4.85 18.13
C LEU A 38 0.94 -3.73 17.43
N GLU A 39 0.91 -2.52 17.98
CA GLU A 39 1.54 -1.32 17.43
C GLU A 39 2.81 -0.87 18.19
N TRP A 40 2.88 -1.13 19.50
CA TRP A 40 3.99 -0.67 20.33
C TRP A 40 5.11 -1.71 20.43
N PRO A 41 6.40 -1.30 20.38
CA PRO A 41 6.92 0.06 20.28
C PRO A 41 7.28 0.51 18.83
N GLY A 42 6.99 -0.26 17.81
CA GLY A 42 7.31 0.05 16.41
C GLY A 42 6.49 1.20 15.86
N GLY A 43 5.17 1.08 15.88
CA GLY A 43 4.28 2.16 15.48
C GLY A 43 3.22 1.76 14.46
N CYS A 44 2.64 2.79 13.85
CA CYS A 44 1.70 2.71 12.74
C CYS A 44 2.44 3.20 11.49
N GLU A 45 2.55 2.35 10.45
CA GLU A 45 3.41 2.59 9.28
C GLU A 45 2.64 2.42 7.97
N ASP A 46 3.20 2.92 6.89
CA ASP A 46 2.80 2.67 5.49
C ASP A 46 1.30 2.83 5.21
N PRO A 47 0.66 4.00 5.51
CA PRO A 47 -0.76 4.16 5.32
C PRO A 47 -1.13 4.23 3.83
N ARG A 48 -2.21 3.54 3.44
CA ARG A 48 -2.89 3.70 2.16
C ARG A 48 -4.35 4.03 2.44
N VAL A 49 -4.80 5.18 1.96
CA VAL A 49 -6.16 5.68 2.23
C VAL A 49 -6.97 5.71 0.95
N ALA A 50 -8.18 5.18 1.03
CA ALA A 50 -9.18 5.31 -0.01
C ALA A 50 -10.52 5.75 0.61
N VAL A 51 -11.45 6.27 -0.18
CA VAL A 51 -12.72 6.81 0.31
C VAL A 51 -13.89 6.13 -0.40
N THR A 52 -14.96 5.87 0.34
CA THR A 52 -16.23 5.38 -0.23
C THR A 52 -17.02 6.53 -0.87
N GLU A 53 -18.03 6.19 -1.69
CA GLU A 53 -18.91 7.19 -2.33
C GLU A 53 -19.65 8.05 -1.28
N ASP A 54 -19.96 7.50 -0.09
CA ASP A 54 -20.61 8.21 1.02
C ASP A 54 -19.64 8.94 1.95
N GLY A 55 -18.35 9.00 1.60
CA GLY A 55 -17.33 9.79 2.30
C GLY A 55 -16.72 9.13 3.53
N LEU A 56 -16.78 7.79 3.68
CA LEU A 56 -16.01 7.08 4.69
C LEU A 56 -14.59 6.84 4.16
N TYR A 57 -13.59 7.36 4.84
CA TYR A 57 -12.20 7.06 4.58
C TYR A 57 -11.83 5.71 5.20
N VAL A 58 -11.19 4.87 4.44
CA VAL A 58 -10.66 3.56 4.86
C VAL A 58 -9.16 3.60 4.69
N MET A 59 -8.45 3.40 5.78
CA MET A 59 -6.99 3.30 5.81
C MET A 59 -6.58 1.87 6.06
N LEU A 60 -5.74 1.36 5.18
CA LEU A 60 -4.95 0.16 5.42
C LEU A 60 -3.54 0.59 5.82
N TYR A 61 -3.08 0.12 6.97
CA TYR A 61 -1.79 0.51 7.54
C TYR A 61 -1.08 -0.69 8.15
N THR A 62 0.19 -0.57 8.44
CA THR A 62 0.96 -1.61 9.11
C THR A 62 1.00 -1.35 10.61
N GLN A 63 0.47 -2.29 11.41
CA GLN A 63 0.73 -2.40 12.83
C GLN A 63 2.09 -3.07 13.04
N TRP A 64 3.05 -2.35 13.66
CA TRP A 64 4.38 -2.85 13.87
C TRP A 64 4.78 -2.80 15.35
N ASN A 65 4.96 -3.94 15.97
CA ASN A 65 5.40 -4.03 17.37
C ASN A 65 6.88 -4.47 17.52
N ARG A 66 7.68 -4.31 16.45
CA ARG A 66 9.08 -4.76 16.33
C ARG A 66 9.29 -6.27 16.37
N LYS A 67 8.21 -7.05 16.34
CA LYS A 67 8.27 -8.52 16.23
C LYS A 67 7.50 -9.01 15.03
N GLN A 68 6.32 -8.43 14.80
CA GLN A 68 5.40 -8.85 13.76
C GLN A 68 4.75 -7.63 13.12
N ALA A 69 4.79 -7.57 11.79
CA ALA A 69 4.02 -6.62 10.99
C ALA A 69 2.66 -7.24 10.63
N ARG A 70 1.57 -6.47 10.82
CA ARG A 70 0.21 -6.88 10.46
C ARG A 70 -0.47 -5.76 9.69
N LEU A 71 -1.00 -6.10 8.52
CA LEU A 71 -1.89 -5.21 7.80
C LEU A 71 -3.16 -5.01 8.60
N ALA A 72 -3.49 -3.78 8.91
CA ALA A 72 -4.63 -3.42 9.77
C ALA A 72 -5.53 -2.38 9.13
N VAL A 73 -6.74 -2.25 9.65
CA VAL A 73 -7.78 -1.37 9.15
C VAL A 73 -8.13 -0.29 10.16
N ALA A 74 -8.28 0.94 9.66
CA ALA A 74 -8.90 2.03 10.41
C ALA A 74 -9.83 2.83 9.48
N THR A 75 -10.85 3.46 10.07
CA THR A 75 -11.77 4.33 9.31
C THR A 75 -11.89 5.71 9.94
N SER A 76 -12.25 6.71 9.11
CA SER A 76 -12.46 8.08 9.52
C SER A 76 -13.50 8.77 8.65
N ARG A 77 -14.16 9.81 9.19
CA ARG A 77 -15.02 10.72 8.42
C ARG A 77 -14.36 12.06 8.12
N ASP A 78 -13.22 12.35 8.76
CA ASP A 78 -12.55 13.67 8.71
C ASP A 78 -11.02 13.61 8.54
N LEU A 79 -10.45 12.39 8.42
CA LEU A 79 -9.00 12.13 8.33
C LEU A 79 -8.20 12.53 9.59
N GLN A 80 -8.85 12.97 10.65
CA GLN A 80 -8.21 13.41 11.89
C GLN A 80 -8.56 12.49 13.07
N ILE A 81 -9.79 12.03 13.14
CA ILE A 81 -10.27 11.08 14.15
C ILE A 81 -10.48 9.73 13.48
N TRP A 82 -9.79 8.71 13.99
CA TRP A 82 -9.76 7.39 13.41
C TRP A 82 -10.26 6.33 14.39
N GLU A 83 -11.09 5.43 13.90
CA GLU A 83 -11.49 4.20 14.58
C GLU A 83 -10.63 3.04 14.07
N LYS A 84 -9.95 2.32 14.98
CA LYS A 84 -9.08 1.18 14.67
C LYS A 84 -9.83 -0.13 14.83
N TYR A 85 -9.68 -1.02 13.86
CA TYR A 85 -10.32 -2.35 13.85
C TYR A 85 -9.34 -3.51 14.07
N GLY A 86 -8.03 -3.24 14.00
CA GLY A 86 -6.99 -4.24 14.13
C GLY A 86 -6.67 -4.96 12.83
N PRO A 87 -6.04 -6.16 12.90
CA PRO A 87 -5.53 -6.84 11.72
C PRO A 87 -6.64 -7.19 10.71
N ALA A 88 -6.41 -6.86 9.45
CA ALA A 88 -7.38 -7.04 8.36
C ALA A 88 -7.81 -8.51 8.19
N PHE A 89 -6.91 -9.45 8.47
CA PHE A 89 -7.15 -10.89 8.31
C PHE A 89 -7.52 -11.61 9.62
N ALA A 90 -7.83 -10.83 10.69
CA ALA A 90 -8.06 -11.39 12.01
C ALA A 90 -9.15 -12.47 12.08
N LYS A 91 -10.18 -12.37 11.24
CA LYS A 91 -11.30 -13.31 11.19
C LYS A 91 -11.23 -14.32 10.06
N ALA A 92 -10.31 -14.10 9.10
CA ALA A 92 -10.21 -14.94 7.92
C ALA A 92 -9.89 -16.39 8.29
N TYR A 93 -10.62 -17.32 7.66
CA TYR A 93 -10.46 -18.76 7.87
C TYR A 93 -10.44 -19.18 9.36
N GLY A 94 -11.35 -18.60 10.15
CA GLY A 94 -11.46 -18.88 11.58
C GLY A 94 -10.33 -18.32 12.43
N GLY A 95 -9.66 -17.25 11.95
CA GLY A 95 -8.56 -16.58 12.66
C GLY A 95 -7.15 -17.11 12.32
N ARG A 96 -7.06 -18.02 11.34
CA ARG A 96 -5.78 -18.62 10.90
C ARG A 96 -4.69 -17.59 10.61
N PHE A 97 -5.06 -16.43 10.07
CA PHE A 97 -4.12 -15.41 9.59
C PHE A 97 -4.01 -14.17 10.49
N PHE A 98 -4.44 -14.28 11.75
CA PHE A 98 -4.34 -13.16 12.70
C PHE A 98 -2.90 -12.66 12.88
N ASP A 99 -1.95 -13.59 13.01
CA ASP A 99 -0.52 -13.29 13.22
C ASP A 99 0.34 -13.38 11.94
N GLU A 100 -0.32 -13.39 10.78
CA GLU A 100 0.41 -13.46 9.51
C GLU A 100 1.18 -12.16 9.24
N PHE A 101 2.44 -12.31 8.78
CA PHE A 101 3.22 -11.17 8.30
C PHE A 101 2.54 -10.58 7.07
N SER A 102 2.05 -9.36 7.21
CA SER A 102 1.32 -8.68 6.16
C SER A 102 1.52 -7.17 6.25
N LYS A 103 1.63 -6.51 5.11
CA LYS A 103 1.72 -5.07 5.00
C LYS A 103 1.34 -4.61 3.59
N SER A 104 1.31 -3.31 3.38
CA SER A 104 1.13 -2.63 2.11
C SER A 104 -0.06 -3.14 1.29
N ALA A 105 -1.11 -2.36 1.23
CA ALA A 105 -2.31 -2.76 0.52
C ALA A 105 -2.87 -1.63 -0.36
N SER A 106 -3.28 -2.01 -1.56
CA SER A 106 -3.88 -1.14 -2.58
C SER A 106 -5.33 -1.56 -2.80
N ILE A 107 -6.28 -0.85 -2.17
CA ILE A 107 -7.72 -1.06 -2.42
C ILE A 107 -8.03 -0.66 -3.86
N VAL A 108 -8.89 -1.43 -4.54
CA VAL A 108 -9.35 -1.11 -5.88
C VAL A 108 -10.34 0.05 -5.83
N THR A 109 -10.07 1.08 -6.61
CA THR A 109 -10.85 2.32 -6.72
C THR A 109 -11.28 2.58 -8.15
N LYS A 110 -12.19 3.51 -8.35
CA LYS A 110 -12.64 4.02 -9.66
C LYS A 110 -12.82 5.54 -9.60
N LEU A 111 -12.83 6.21 -10.74
CA LEU A 111 -13.26 7.61 -10.84
C LEU A 111 -14.77 7.68 -11.06
N VAL A 112 -15.46 8.45 -10.22
CA VAL A 112 -16.87 8.79 -10.34
C VAL A 112 -16.98 10.31 -10.23
N ASP A 113 -17.42 10.98 -11.29
CA ASP A 113 -17.56 12.43 -11.35
C ASP A 113 -16.32 13.21 -10.88
N GLY A 114 -15.12 12.71 -11.27
CA GLY A 114 -13.84 13.31 -10.89
C GLY A 114 -13.37 13.02 -9.46
N LYS A 115 -14.07 12.16 -8.72
CA LYS A 115 -13.66 11.68 -7.39
C LYS A 115 -13.20 10.24 -7.48
N GLN A 116 -12.04 9.96 -6.87
CA GLN A 116 -11.54 8.59 -6.73
C GLN A 116 -12.20 7.94 -5.52
N VAL A 117 -13.00 6.91 -5.76
CA VAL A 117 -13.77 6.21 -4.73
C VAL A 117 -13.54 4.71 -4.78
N ILE A 118 -13.73 4.03 -3.65
CA ILE A 118 -13.61 2.57 -3.54
C ILE A 118 -14.63 1.90 -4.46
N ALA A 119 -14.19 0.90 -5.22
CA ALA A 119 -15.01 0.15 -6.16
C ALA A 119 -15.35 -1.26 -5.63
N LYS A 120 -16.48 -1.79 -6.10
CA LYS A 120 -16.82 -3.21 -5.99
C LYS A 120 -16.72 -3.89 -7.35
N ILE A 121 -16.27 -5.16 -7.33
CA ILE A 121 -16.30 -6.06 -8.47
C ILE A 121 -17.05 -7.30 -8.00
N ASP A 122 -18.11 -7.66 -8.71
CA ASP A 122 -19.04 -8.75 -8.35
C ASP A 122 -19.52 -8.70 -6.89
N GLY A 123 -19.90 -7.47 -6.44
CA GLY A 123 -20.46 -7.23 -5.13
C GLY A 123 -19.44 -7.20 -3.97
N LYS A 124 -18.16 -7.47 -4.22
CA LYS A 124 -17.09 -7.47 -3.23
C LYS A 124 -16.13 -6.31 -3.45
N TYR A 125 -15.54 -5.82 -2.37
CA TYR A 125 -14.35 -4.97 -2.39
C TYR A 125 -13.12 -5.85 -2.60
N TRP A 126 -12.13 -5.31 -3.29
CA TRP A 126 -10.88 -5.99 -3.61
C TRP A 126 -9.68 -5.16 -3.19
N MET A 127 -8.62 -5.82 -2.75
CA MET A 127 -7.31 -5.21 -2.57
C MET A 127 -6.21 -6.12 -3.06
N TYR A 128 -5.16 -5.51 -3.60
CA TYR A 128 -3.84 -6.12 -3.73
C TYR A 128 -3.06 -5.83 -2.46
N TRP A 129 -2.28 -6.79 -1.96
CA TRP A 129 -1.53 -6.58 -0.72
C TRP A 129 -0.23 -7.40 -0.69
N GLY A 130 0.74 -6.93 0.08
CA GLY A 130 1.94 -7.69 0.41
C GLY A 130 3.23 -6.98 0.06
N GLU A 131 4.28 -7.45 0.68
CA GLU A 131 5.69 -7.18 0.44
C GLU A 131 6.36 -8.47 -0.05
N LYS A 132 7.31 -8.37 -0.95
CA LYS A 132 7.96 -9.43 -1.70
C LYS A 132 7.08 -10.07 -2.78
N PHE A 133 5.85 -10.40 -2.47
CA PHE A 133 4.85 -10.89 -3.41
C PHE A 133 3.60 -10.04 -3.28
N VAL A 134 2.95 -9.74 -4.39
CA VAL A 134 1.62 -9.15 -4.37
C VAL A 134 0.59 -10.26 -4.41
N ASN A 135 -0.28 -10.25 -3.41
CA ASN A 135 -1.41 -11.16 -3.25
C ASN A 135 -2.72 -10.40 -3.40
N VAL A 136 -3.85 -11.08 -3.30
CA VAL A 136 -5.18 -10.50 -3.38
C VAL A 136 -6.03 -10.90 -2.18
N ALA A 137 -6.95 -10.01 -1.80
CA ALA A 137 -7.97 -10.28 -0.79
C ALA A 137 -9.28 -9.59 -1.13
N THR A 138 -10.38 -10.10 -0.59
CA THR A 138 -11.72 -9.55 -0.77
C THR A 138 -12.39 -9.24 0.56
N SER A 139 -13.34 -8.29 0.53
CA SER A 139 -14.16 -7.94 1.69
C SER A 139 -15.58 -7.60 1.26
N THR A 140 -16.54 -7.76 2.16
CA THR A 140 -17.91 -7.28 2.00
C THR A 140 -18.19 -6.00 2.78
N ASP A 141 -17.33 -5.66 3.75
CA ASP A 141 -17.54 -4.58 4.72
C ASP A 141 -16.36 -3.59 4.85
N LEU A 142 -15.26 -3.79 4.08
CA LEU A 142 -14.01 -3.01 4.15
C LEU A 142 -13.20 -3.16 5.44
N ILE A 143 -13.71 -3.88 6.42
CA ILE A 143 -13.07 -4.09 7.73
C ILE A 143 -12.45 -5.47 7.81
N ASN A 144 -13.25 -6.49 7.49
CA ASN A 144 -12.84 -7.88 7.55
C ASN A 144 -12.47 -8.34 6.14
N TRP A 145 -11.21 -8.67 5.93
CA TRP A 145 -10.68 -9.10 4.65
C TRP A 145 -10.35 -10.58 4.66
N GLU A 146 -10.63 -11.24 3.55
CA GLU A 146 -10.32 -12.65 3.34
C GLU A 146 -9.27 -12.77 2.24
N PRO A 147 -8.02 -13.17 2.56
CA PRO A 147 -6.99 -13.38 1.57
C PRO A 147 -7.35 -14.58 0.68
N MET A 148 -7.12 -14.46 -0.62
CA MET A 148 -7.31 -15.58 -1.53
C MET A 148 -6.15 -16.57 -1.41
N LEU A 149 -6.50 -17.85 -1.45
CA LEU A 149 -5.54 -18.95 -1.36
C LEU A 149 -5.48 -19.71 -2.69
N ASP A 150 -4.32 -20.26 -2.99
CA ASP A 150 -4.14 -21.22 -4.07
C ASP A 150 -4.63 -22.62 -3.68
N GLU A 151 -4.50 -23.58 -4.59
CA GLU A 151 -4.92 -24.98 -4.38
C GLU A 151 -4.17 -25.68 -3.24
N LYS A 152 -3.01 -25.16 -2.83
CA LYS A 152 -2.20 -25.68 -1.72
C LYS A 152 -2.57 -25.05 -0.38
N GLY A 153 -3.40 -24.01 -0.38
CA GLY A 153 -3.76 -23.24 0.79
C GLY A 153 -2.74 -22.17 1.16
N ASP A 154 -1.83 -21.79 0.26
CA ASP A 154 -0.92 -20.66 0.37
C ASP A 154 -1.58 -19.41 -0.24
N PHE A 155 -1.08 -18.21 0.10
CA PHE A 155 -1.60 -16.98 -0.49
C PHE A 155 -1.43 -16.96 -2.01
N LEU A 156 -2.51 -16.63 -2.71
CA LEU A 156 -2.50 -16.51 -4.16
C LEU A 156 -1.66 -15.31 -4.58
N LYS A 157 -0.48 -15.58 -5.14
CA LYS A 157 0.47 -14.58 -5.62
C LYS A 157 0.11 -14.18 -7.04
N VAL A 158 -0.20 -12.90 -7.25
CA VAL A 158 -0.52 -12.36 -8.58
C VAL A 158 0.62 -11.57 -9.22
N ILE A 159 1.58 -11.09 -8.40
CA ILE A 159 2.88 -10.56 -8.86
C ILE A 159 3.99 -11.17 -7.98
N THR A 160 5.08 -11.55 -8.64
CA THR A 160 6.30 -12.06 -8.00
C THR A 160 7.52 -11.28 -8.51
N PRO A 161 8.63 -11.26 -7.76
CA PRO A 161 9.90 -10.75 -8.27
C PRO A 161 10.31 -11.42 -9.58
N ARG A 162 11.01 -10.68 -10.45
CA ARG A 162 11.49 -11.17 -11.76
C ARG A 162 13.00 -11.06 -11.84
N GLU A 163 13.68 -12.18 -12.00
CA GLU A 163 15.12 -12.22 -12.19
C GLU A 163 15.55 -11.35 -13.38
N GLY A 164 16.63 -10.57 -13.21
CA GLY A 164 17.16 -9.67 -14.21
C GLY A 164 16.30 -8.42 -14.48
N LYS A 165 15.32 -8.12 -13.65
CA LYS A 165 14.48 -6.92 -13.75
C LYS A 165 14.65 -6.03 -12.51
N PHE A 166 14.23 -4.76 -12.61
CA PHE A 166 14.28 -3.77 -11.53
C PHE A 166 13.56 -4.19 -10.24
N ASP A 167 12.72 -5.18 -10.32
CA ASP A 167 11.88 -5.72 -9.24
C ASP A 167 12.27 -7.16 -8.86
N SER A 168 13.55 -7.48 -8.99
CA SER A 168 14.09 -8.82 -8.80
C SER A 168 14.22 -9.26 -7.34
N ASP A 169 14.27 -8.35 -6.38
CA ASP A 169 14.34 -8.67 -4.95
C ASP A 169 12.95 -8.79 -4.31
N LEU A 170 12.13 -7.77 -4.52
CA LEU A 170 10.76 -7.74 -4.01
C LEU A 170 9.82 -6.91 -4.89
N THR A 171 8.53 -7.17 -4.71
CA THR A 171 7.43 -6.36 -5.22
C THR A 171 6.51 -6.02 -4.06
N GLU A 172 6.12 -4.75 -3.94
CA GLU A 172 5.30 -4.27 -2.83
C GLU A 172 4.21 -3.33 -3.34
N CYS A 173 2.98 -3.47 -2.82
CA CYS A 173 1.88 -2.64 -3.26
C CYS A 173 2.13 -1.15 -3.01
N GLY A 174 1.80 -0.34 -3.98
CA GLY A 174 1.87 1.11 -3.92
C GLY A 174 0.54 1.76 -3.47
N PRO A 175 0.11 2.86 -4.11
CA PRO A 175 -1.15 3.53 -3.80
C PRO A 175 -2.38 2.68 -4.17
N PRO A 176 -3.60 3.11 -3.80
CA PRO A 176 -4.83 2.46 -4.22
C PRO A 176 -4.88 2.20 -5.74
N ALA A 177 -5.24 0.97 -6.13
CA ALA A 177 -5.34 0.58 -7.53
C ALA A 177 -6.56 1.23 -8.20
N ILE A 178 -6.51 1.43 -9.52
CA ILE A 178 -7.54 2.18 -10.24
C ILE A 178 -8.16 1.33 -11.35
N MET A 179 -9.47 1.19 -11.34
CA MET A 179 -10.22 0.67 -12.47
C MET A 179 -10.20 1.67 -13.62
N THR A 180 -9.84 1.20 -14.80
CA THR A 180 -9.84 1.93 -16.07
C THR A 180 -10.67 1.16 -17.11
N ASP A 181 -10.86 1.75 -18.29
CA ASP A 181 -11.44 1.07 -19.44
C ASP A 181 -10.63 -0.12 -19.97
N LYS A 182 -9.35 -0.19 -19.61
CA LYS A 182 -8.42 -1.27 -20.01
C LYS A 182 -8.26 -2.36 -18.97
N GLY A 183 -8.69 -2.14 -17.74
CA GLY A 183 -8.51 -3.06 -16.62
C GLY A 183 -8.19 -2.34 -15.32
N ILE A 184 -7.68 -3.08 -14.34
CA ILE A 184 -7.28 -2.54 -13.05
C ILE A 184 -5.78 -2.23 -13.10
N LEU A 185 -5.45 -0.94 -13.00
CA LEU A 185 -4.08 -0.46 -12.93
C LEU A 185 -3.58 -0.52 -11.49
N LEU A 186 -2.57 -1.33 -11.24
CA LEU A 186 -1.83 -1.39 -10.00
C LEU A 186 -0.46 -0.74 -10.19
N LEU A 187 -0.17 0.29 -9.42
CA LEU A 187 1.19 0.83 -9.25
C LEU A 187 1.83 0.13 -8.05
N TYR A 188 3.08 -0.28 -8.19
CA TYR A 188 3.79 -1.02 -7.16
C TYR A 188 5.24 -0.58 -7.04
N ASN A 189 5.86 -0.88 -5.90
CA ASN A 189 7.27 -0.66 -5.64
C ASN A 189 8.06 -1.92 -5.97
N GLY A 190 9.06 -1.81 -6.84
CA GLY A 190 10.00 -2.87 -7.14
C GLY A 190 11.36 -2.57 -6.56
N LYS A 191 11.98 -3.54 -5.88
CA LYS A 191 13.34 -3.42 -5.40
C LYS A 191 14.28 -4.27 -6.23
N ASN A 192 15.37 -3.65 -6.68
CA ASN A 192 16.39 -4.32 -7.48
C ASN A 192 17.32 -5.15 -6.59
N LYS A 193 17.56 -6.40 -6.95
CA LYS A 193 18.49 -7.28 -6.26
C LYS A 193 19.94 -6.89 -6.55
N SER A 194 20.83 -7.16 -5.63
CA SER A 194 22.27 -7.05 -5.89
C SER A 194 22.81 -8.29 -6.61
N GLY A 195 23.88 -8.10 -7.40
CA GLY A 195 24.57 -9.21 -8.10
C GLY A 195 23.91 -9.61 -9.40
N ALA A 196 24.21 -10.83 -9.87
CA ALA A 196 23.84 -11.31 -11.20
C ALA A 196 22.32 -11.51 -11.42
N GLU A 197 21.55 -11.65 -10.34
CA GLU A 197 20.09 -11.81 -10.41
C GLU A 197 19.34 -10.46 -10.51
N GLY A 198 20.02 -9.33 -10.29
CA GLY A 198 19.47 -7.98 -10.42
C GLY A 198 19.54 -7.45 -11.86
N ASP A 199 18.84 -6.34 -12.08
CA ASP A 199 18.94 -5.58 -13.33
C ASP A 199 20.16 -4.65 -13.25
N THR A 200 21.11 -4.84 -14.15
CA THR A 200 22.36 -4.05 -14.20
C THR A 200 22.17 -2.61 -14.66
N LEU A 201 21.00 -2.26 -15.20
CA LEU A 201 20.68 -0.90 -15.63
C LEU A 201 20.31 0.01 -14.45
N TYR A 202 19.96 -0.56 -13.31
CA TYR A 202 19.53 0.18 -12.13
C TYR A 202 20.43 -0.13 -10.92
N THR A 203 20.50 0.81 -10.00
CA THR A 203 21.31 0.65 -8.77
C THR A 203 20.82 -0.57 -7.96
N ALA A 204 21.76 -1.40 -7.53
CA ALA A 204 21.45 -2.53 -6.64
C ALA A 204 20.81 -2.03 -5.34
N ASN A 205 19.76 -2.72 -4.89
CA ASN A 205 18.95 -2.39 -3.72
C ASN A 205 18.14 -1.08 -3.83
N SER A 206 18.09 -0.42 -4.98
CA SER A 206 17.21 0.73 -5.18
C SER A 206 15.74 0.32 -5.31
N TYR A 207 14.85 1.21 -4.86
CA TYR A 207 13.41 1.10 -5.08
C TYR A 207 12.99 1.94 -6.28
N CYS A 208 12.25 1.33 -7.17
CA CYS A 208 11.72 1.96 -8.38
C CYS A 208 10.22 1.69 -8.52
N ALA A 209 9.50 2.59 -9.19
CA ALA A 209 8.07 2.43 -9.39
C ALA A 209 7.75 1.59 -10.62
N GLY A 210 6.95 0.53 -10.42
CA GLY A 210 6.45 -0.37 -11.44
C GLY A 210 4.96 -0.24 -11.66
N GLN A 211 4.48 -0.80 -12.77
CA GLN A 211 3.09 -0.78 -13.17
C GLN A 211 2.65 -2.14 -13.70
N ALA A 212 1.47 -2.58 -13.29
CA ALA A 212 0.83 -3.80 -13.74
C ALA A 212 -0.66 -3.54 -14.07
N LEU A 213 -1.18 -4.25 -15.06
CA LEU A 213 -2.57 -4.18 -15.48
C LEU A 213 -3.21 -5.55 -15.27
N PHE A 214 -4.34 -5.55 -14.54
CA PHE A 214 -5.14 -6.74 -14.30
C PHE A 214 -6.48 -6.68 -15.03
N ASP A 215 -7.11 -7.83 -15.25
CA ASP A 215 -8.42 -7.92 -15.85
C ASP A 215 -9.48 -7.24 -14.96
N ALA A 216 -10.39 -6.45 -15.57
CA ALA A 216 -11.41 -5.70 -14.83
C ALA A 216 -12.46 -6.59 -14.16
N LYS A 217 -12.66 -7.83 -14.66
CA LYS A 217 -13.65 -8.78 -14.14
C LYS A 217 -13.02 -9.85 -13.27
N ASP A 218 -11.74 -10.15 -13.52
CA ASP A 218 -10.96 -11.11 -12.74
C ASP A 218 -9.68 -10.43 -12.22
N PRO A 219 -9.73 -9.78 -11.04
CA PRO A 219 -8.58 -9.09 -10.47
C PRO A 219 -7.36 -9.97 -10.16
N THR A 220 -7.49 -11.28 -10.28
CA THR A 220 -6.37 -12.22 -10.12
C THR A 220 -5.55 -12.40 -11.40
N LYS A 221 -6.14 -12.03 -12.55
CA LYS A 221 -5.55 -12.27 -13.87
C LYS A 221 -4.69 -11.07 -14.30
N LEU A 222 -3.39 -11.23 -14.23
CA LEU A 222 -2.43 -10.27 -14.79
C LEU A 222 -2.53 -10.26 -16.33
N ILE A 223 -2.79 -9.09 -16.91
CA ILE A 223 -2.82 -8.87 -18.37
C ILE A 223 -1.44 -8.44 -18.87
N ASP A 224 -0.83 -7.46 -18.18
CA ASP A 224 0.43 -6.88 -18.61
C ASP A 224 1.20 -6.30 -17.41
N ARG A 225 2.52 -6.20 -17.53
CA ARG A 225 3.40 -5.64 -16.51
C ARG A 225 4.61 -5.02 -17.18
N LEU A 226 4.91 -3.77 -16.88
CA LEU A 226 6.05 -3.08 -17.47
C LEU A 226 7.37 -3.82 -17.18
N ASP A 227 8.20 -3.93 -18.20
CA ASP A 227 9.54 -4.52 -18.11
C ASP A 227 10.56 -3.57 -17.48
N LYS A 228 10.31 -2.27 -17.56
CA LYS A 228 11.13 -1.20 -16.99
C LYS A 228 10.30 -0.39 -16.01
N PRO A 229 10.91 0.16 -14.95
CA PRO A 229 10.21 1.06 -14.06
C PRO A 229 9.79 2.32 -14.84
N PHE A 230 8.65 2.89 -14.46
CA PHE A 230 8.21 4.17 -15.03
C PHE A 230 8.75 5.38 -14.27
N TYR A 231 9.26 5.18 -13.04
CA TYR A 231 9.90 6.19 -12.25
C TYR A 231 11.05 5.59 -11.42
N ILE A 232 12.19 6.26 -11.40
CA ILE A 232 13.44 5.81 -10.77
C ILE A 232 14.04 6.92 -9.92
N PRO A 233 14.87 6.62 -8.91
CA PRO A 233 15.62 7.64 -8.18
C PRO A 233 16.64 8.34 -9.08
N GLU A 234 16.50 9.65 -9.25
CA GLU A 234 17.43 10.47 -10.06
C GLU A 234 18.06 11.59 -9.25
N SER A 235 17.29 12.24 -8.40
CA SER A 235 17.71 13.38 -7.59
C SER A 235 18.55 12.98 -6.38
N ASP A 236 19.40 13.89 -5.90
CA ASP A 236 20.27 13.63 -4.74
C ASP A 236 19.49 13.30 -3.48
N PHE A 237 18.35 13.94 -3.26
CA PHE A 237 17.49 13.67 -2.08
C PHE A 237 16.83 12.29 -2.14
N GLU A 238 16.71 11.68 -3.30
CA GLU A 238 16.21 10.31 -3.49
C GLU A 238 17.28 9.24 -3.25
N LYS A 239 18.56 9.66 -3.14
CA LYS A 239 19.74 8.79 -3.00
C LYS A 239 20.49 9.03 -1.69
N SER A 240 19.85 9.66 -0.72
CA SER A 240 20.43 10.00 0.58
C SER A 240 19.61 9.40 1.73
N GLY A 241 20.04 9.62 2.98
CA GLY A 241 19.29 9.21 4.17
C GLY A 241 19.34 7.71 4.47
N GLN A 242 18.21 7.10 4.76
CA GLN A 242 18.12 5.73 5.24
C GLN A 242 18.41 4.68 4.15
N TYR A 243 18.11 5.01 2.89
CA TYR A 243 18.26 4.10 1.74
C TYR A 243 19.14 4.71 0.65
N PRO A 244 20.47 4.78 0.86
CA PRO A 244 21.39 5.49 -0.03
C PRO A 244 21.53 4.83 -1.43
N ALA A 245 21.00 3.64 -1.61
CA ALA A 245 20.92 3.00 -2.94
C ALA A 245 19.96 3.72 -3.89
N GLY A 246 19.10 4.56 -3.35
CA GLY A 246 18.07 5.31 -4.06
C GLY A 246 16.66 4.75 -3.82
N THR A 247 15.72 5.65 -3.56
CA THR A 247 14.34 5.28 -3.22
C THR A 247 13.35 6.21 -3.88
N VAL A 248 12.51 5.61 -4.73
CA VAL A 248 11.20 6.11 -5.13
C VAL A 248 10.18 5.09 -4.64
N PHE A 249 9.57 5.36 -3.48
CA PHE A 249 8.59 4.48 -2.84
C PHE A 249 7.21 5.10 -2.92
N ILE A 250 6.43 4.69 -3.92
CA ILE A 250 5.11 5.27 -4.22
C ILE A 250 4.05 4.79 -3.24
N GLU A 251 3.29 5.72 -2.64
CA GLU A 251 2.29 5.41 -1.62
C GLU A 251 0.95 6.12 -1.82
N GLY A 252 0.95 7.29 -2.43
CA GLY A 252 -0.25 8.09 -2.63
C GLY A 252 -0.51 8.40 -4.09
N LEU A 253 -1.75 8.19 -4.56
CA LEU A 253 -2.19 8.59 -5.89
C LEU A 253 -3.57 9.21 -5.75
N VAL A 254 -3.72 10.45 -6.19
CA VAL A 254 -4.98 11.18 -6.09
C VAL A 254 -5.28 11.94 -7.39
N PHE A 255 -6.55 11.93 -7.79
CA PHE A 255 -7.05 12.76 -8.87
C PHE A 255 -7.60 14.07 -8.30
N HIS A 256 -7.01 15.20 -8.69
CA HIS A 256 -7.42 16.53 -8.24
C HIS A 256 -7.21 17.56 -9.35
N ASN A 257 -8.16 18.45 -9.56
CA ASN A 257 -8.11 19.50 -10.58
C ASN A 257 -7.71 18.98 -11.99
N GLN A 258 -8.34 17.88 -12.42
CA GLN A 258 -8.12 17.23 -13.74
C GLN A 258 -6.69 16.68 -13.92
N LYS A 259 -5.95 16.45 -12.83
CA LYS A 259 -4.59 15.91 -12.85
C LYS A 259 -4.46 14.77 -11.85
N TRP A 260 -3.55 13.86 -12.13
CA TRP A 260 -3.08 12.85 -11.19
C TRP A 260 -1.85 13.36 -10.46
N TYR A 261 -1.85 13.24 -9.15
CA TYR A 261 -0.72 13.50 -8.28
C TYR A 261 -0.25 12.19 -7.67
N LEU A 262 1.01 11.84 -7.94
CA LEU A 262 1.66 10.66 -7.38
C LEU A 262 2.63 11.12 -6.29
N TYR A 263 2.37 10.71 -5.06
CA TYR A 263 3.20 11.02 -3.90
C TYR A 263 4.04 9.79 -3.55
N TYR A 264 5.31 10.04 -3.21
CA TYR A 264 6.25 8.98 -2.90
C TYR A 264 7.16 9.39 -1.75
N GLY A 265 7.62 8.38 -0.97
CA GLY A 265 8.72 8.48 -0.05
C GLY A 265 10.05 8.39 -0.77
N CYS A 266 11.04 9.10 -0.27
CA CYS A 266 12.42 9.03 -0.72
C CYS A 266 13.36 8.75 0.46
N ALA A 267 14.62 8.46 0.19
CA ALA A 267 15.63 8.07 1.17
C ALA A 267 15.99 9.18 2.17
#